data_e222586e3ad096ff7f324f9525621aff
#
_entry.id   e222586e3ad096ff7f324f9525621aff
#
_cell.length_a   1.000
_cell.length_b   1.000
_cell.length_c   1.000
_cell.angle_alpha   90.00
_cell.angle_beta   90.00
_cell.angle_gamma   90.00
#
_symmetry.space_group_name_H-M   'P 1'
#
loop_
_entity.id
_entity.type
_entity.pdbx_description
1 polymer ?
#
loop_
_entity_poly.entity_id
_entity_poly.type
_entity_poly.pdbx_seq_one_letter_code
_entity_poly.pdbx_strand_id
1 'polypeptide(L)'
;MTHTRVLIIGSGPAGLTAAIYAGRAQLRPIVIEGEPSSTTDQPGGQLMLTTDIENFPGFPEALTGPELMARMRQQAERFGADLRVSKVQKLDATSHPFRAWLSDDVEPSITADTVILATGARSLMMNVPGEDRLLSHGVSTCATCDGFFFRGHDIAVVGGGDSAMEEALFLTRFASSVTVVHRRDSLRASKIMQERAYANEKIRFAWNSQALEVLGEDRVSGLRVRDTTNGQERVIDVTGIFVAIGHVPNTTLVKSQLDLEDNGYVRTGLG
;
A
#
# COMPACT_ATOMS: atom_id res chain seq x y z
N MET A 1 -6.72 -18.86 -26.25
CA MET A 1 -6.40 -19.43 -24.91
C MET A 1 -4.91 -19.79 -24.88
N THR A 2 -4.19 -19.30 -23.89
CA THR A 2 -2.75 -19.59 -23.68
C THR A 2 -2.61 -20.47 -22.44
N HIS A 3 -1.74 -21.49 -22.49
CA HIS A 3 -1.44 -22.31 -21.32
C HIS A 3 -0.05 -21.92 -20.77
N THR A 4 0.10 -21.86 -19.44
CA THR A 4 1.37 -21.63 -18.77
C THR A 4 1.55 -22.55 -17.56
N ARG A 5 2.79 -22.85 -17.20
CA ARG A 5 3.09 -23.59 -15.97
C ARG A 5 2.90 -22.72 -14.72
N VAL A 6 3.18 -21.42 -14.84
CA VAL A 6 3.07 -20.46 -13.72
C VAL A 6 2.43 -19.17 -14.21
N LEU A 7 1.28 -18.83 -13.66
CA LEU A 7 0.63 -17.53 -13.82
C LEU A 7 0.88 -16.71 -12.55
N ILE A 8 1.39 -15.50 -12.70
CA ILE A 8 1.61 -14.55 -11.61
C ILE A 8 0.65 -13.38 -11.81
N ILE A 9 -0.13 -13.05 -10.79
CA ILE A 9 -1.12 -11.96 -10.85
C ILE A 9 -0.62 -10.83 -9.97
N GLY A 10 -0.20 -9.73 -10.60
CA GLY A 10 0.41 -8.56 -9.99
C GLY A 10 1.92 -8.46 -10.24
N SER A 11 2.40 -7.26 -10.57
CA SER A 11 3.81 -6.95 -10.87
C SER A 11 4.45 -6.01 -9.85
N GLY A 12 3.93 -5.97 -8.63
CA GLY A 12 4.64 -5.38 -7.51
C GLY A 12 5.93 -6.16 -7.18
N PRO A 13 6.73 -5.71 -6.19
CA PRO A 13 7.99 -6.36 -5.83
C PRO A 13 7.88 -7.88 -5.60
N ALA A 14 6.79 -8.32 -4.97
CA ALA A 14 6.55 -9.73 -4.72
C ALA A 14 6.36 -10.54 -6.02
N GLY A 15 5.51 -10.04 -6.93
CA GLY A 15 5.24 -10.69 -8.21
C GLY A 15 6.46 -10.73 -9.11
N LEU A 16 7.21 -9.64 -9.23
CA LEU A 16 8.43 -9.60 -10.04
C LEU A 16 9.54 -10.47 -9.44
N THR A 17 9.66 -10.54 -8.11
CA THR A 17 10.58 -11.47 -7.46
C THR A 17 10.22 -12.92 -7.78
N ALA A 18 8.95 -13.28 -7.68
CA ALA A 18 8.46 -14.62 -8.07
C ALA A 18 8.73 -14.91 -9.55
N ALA A 19 8.53 -13.92 -10.43
CA ALA A 19 8.78 -14.05 -11.87
C ALA A 19 10.26 -14.31 -12.18
N ILE A 20 11.19 -13.61 -11.49
CA ILE A 20 12.64 -13.82 -11.62
C ILE A 20 12.98 -15.28 -11.27
N TYR A 21 12.50 -15.78 -10.12
CA TYR A 21 12.84 -17.14 -9.70
C TYR A 21 12.17 -18.21 -10.54
N ALA A 22 10.91 -18.02 -10.94
CA ALA A 22 10.23 -18.93 -11.87
C ALA A 22 10.92 -18.96 -13.25
N GLY A 23 11.36 -17.78 -13.73
CA GLY A 23 12.15 -17.66 -14.97
C GLY A 23 13.49 -18.41 -14.87
N ARG A 24 14.22 -18.22 -13.78
CA ARG A 24 15.49 -18.94 -13.50
C ARG A 24 15.29 -20.46 -13.45
N ALA A 25 14.14 -20.92 -12.96
CA ALA A 25 13.74 -22.33 -12.98
C ALA A 25 13.23 -22.81 -14.37
N GLN A 26 13.33 -21.96 -15.40
CA GLN A 26 12.90 -22.24 -16.79
C GLN A 26 11.39 -22.56 -16.90
N LEU A 27 10.57 -21.99 -16.01
CA LEU A 27 9.12 -22.18 -16.02
C LEU A 27 8.39 -21.25 -16.97
N ARG A 28 9.09 -20.21 -17.50
CA ARG A 28 8.52 -19.20 -18.42
C ARG A 28 7.19 -18.64 -17.91
N PRO A 29 7.19 -17.98 -16.73
CA PRO A 29 5.96 -17.50 -16.13
C PRO A 29 5.30 -16.43 -17.00
N ILE A 30 3.96 -16.41 -16.99
CA ILE A 30 3.18 -15.25 -17.46
C ILE A 30 2.86 -14.39 -16.25
N VAL A 31 3.14 -13.09 -16.35
CA VAL A 31 2.82 -12.10 -15.32
C VAL A 31 1.75 -11.16 -15.86
N ILE A 32 0.61 -11.07 -15.19
CA ILE A 32 -0.41 -10.07 -15.49
C ILE A 32 -0.22 -8.90 -14.55
N GLU A 33 0.19 -7.75 -15.11
CA GLU A 33 0.77 -6.63 -14.36
C GLU A 33 -0.27 -5.70 -13.72
N GLY A 34 -1.49 -5.63 -14.27
CA GLY A 34 -2.53 -4.67 -13.89
C GLY A 34 -2.83 -3.67 -15.01
N GLU A 35 -3.65 -2.66 -14.72
CA GLU A 35 -4.07 -1.62 -15.67
C GLU A 35 -3.41 -0.27 -15.35
N PRO A 36 -2.78 0.40 -16.32
CA PRO A 36 -2.09 1.68 -16.10
C PRO A 36 -2.99 2.83 -15.61
N SER A 37 -4.29 2.74 -15.94
CA SER A 37 -5.30 3.74 -15.50
C SER A 37 -5.77 3.56 -14.06
N SER A 38 -5.39 2.47 -13.41
CA SER A 38 -5.80 2.17 -12.05
C SER A 38 -4.78 2.68 -11.04
N THR A 39 -5.22 3.44 -10.05
CA THR A 39 -4.40 3.82 -8.89
C THR A 39 -4.21 2.67 -7.91
N THR A 40 -4.97 1.59 -8.02
CA THR A 40 -4.96 0.45 -7.10
C THR A 40 -4.33 -0.80 -7.68
N ASP A 41 -4.45 -1.01 -9.00
CA ASP A 41 -4.04 -2.22 -9.72
C ASP A 41 -3.02 -1.90 -10.83
N GLN A 42 -2.29 -0.79 -10.73
CA GLN A 42 -1.33 -0.38 -11.75
C GLN A 42 -0.10 -1.30 -11.78
N PRO A 43 0.52 -1.46 -12.97
CA PRO A 43 1.80 -2.15 -13.09
C PRO A 43 2.85 -1.58 -12.13
N GLY A 44 3.58 -2.44 -11.41
CA GLY A 44 4.56 -2.03 -10.41
C GLY A 44 4.02 -1.85 -8.99
N GLY A 45 2.68 -1.76 -8.83
CA GLY A 45 2.02 -1.69 -7.51
C GLY A 45 2.31 -0.40 -6.74
N GLN A 46 2.29 -0.48 -5.41
CA GLN A 46 2.37 0.70 -4.52
C GLN A 46 3.68 1.50 -4.65
N LEU A 47 4.78 0.87 -5.04
CA LEU A 47 6.05 1.58 -5.23
C LEU A 47 6.02 2.58 -6.40
N MET A 48 5.08 2.45 -7.32
CA MET A 48 4.89 3.44 -8.38
C MET A 48 4.38 4.80 -7.86
N LEU A 49 3.86 4.82 -6.63
CA LEU A 49 3.30 6.02 -5.99
C LEU A 49 4.27 6.68 -5.00
N THR A 50 5.47 6.12 -4.82
CA THR A 50 6.47 6.68 -3.91
C THR A 50 7.60 7.38 -4.67
N THR A 51 8.25 8.33 -4.01
CA THR A 51 9.43 9.03 -4.54
C THR A 51 10.68 8.19 -4.30
N ASP A 52 11.56 8.65 -3.44
CA ASP A 52 12.86 8.01 -3.21
C ASP A 52 12.72 6.77 -2.31
N ILE A 53 13.41 5.70 -2.71
CA ILE A 53 13.55 4.47 -1.95
C ILE A 53 15.01 4.35 -1.49
N GLU A 54 15.22 4.44 -0.17
CA GLU A 54 16.55 4.35 0.44
C GLU A 54 16.80 3.01 1.15
N ASN A 55 15.75 2.21 1.33
CA ASN A 55 15.73 1.02 2.18
C ASN A 55 15.66 -0.30 1.40
N PHE A 56 15.84 -0.30 0.07
CA PHE A 56 15.93 -1.52 -0.70
C PHE A 56 17.39 -1.96 -0.82
N PRO A 57 17.78 -3.12 -0.24
CA PRO A 57 19.16 -3.56 -0.21
C PRO A 57 19.76 -3.72 -1.62
N GLY A 58 21.02 -3.34 -1.78
CA GLY A 58 21.77 -3.45 -3.03
C GLY A 58 21.89 -2.13 -3.80
N PHE A 59 21.24 -1.08 -3.34
CA PHE A 59 21.35 0.28 -3.89
C PHE A 59 21.85 1.23 -2.80
N PRO A 60 23.16 1.61 -2.82
CA PRO A 60 23.71 2.54 -1.84
C PRO A 60 23.22 3.98 -2.04
N GLU A 61 22.81 4.31 -3.25
CA GLU A 61 22.20 5.58 -3.60
C GLU A 61 20.68 5.38 -3.72
N ALA A 62 19.92 6.35 -3.26
CA ALA A 62 18.47 6.34 -3.40
C ALA A 62 18.06 6.27 -4.89
N LEU A 63 17.01 5.52 -5.15
CA LEU A 63 16.38 5.49 -6.46
C LEU A 63 14.87 5.65 -6.28
N THR A 64 14.20 6.15 -7.32
CA THR A 64 12.75 6.32 -7.25
C THR A 64 12.03 4.97 -7.31
N GLY A 65 10.82 4.92 -6.75
CA GLY A 65 9.98 3.73 -6.84
C GLY A 65 9.79 3.23 -8.27
N PRO A 66 9.41 4.11 -9.23
CA PRO A 66 9.32 3.72 -10.64
C PRO A 66 10.62 3.17 -11.22
N GLU A 67 11.79 3.72 -10.88
CA GLU A 67 13.09 3.19 -11.33
C GLU A 67 13.38 1.80 -10.78
N LEU A 68 13.12 1.57 -9.48
CA LEU A 68 13.27 0.24 -8.88
C LEU A 68 12.38 -0.77 -9.61
N MET A 69 11.11 -0.43 -9.80
CA MET A 69 10.16 -1.32 -10.47
C MET A 69 10.55 -1.59 -11.92
N ALA A 70 11.03 -0.58 -12.65
CA ALA A 70 11.55 -0.77 -14.01
C ALA A 70 12.75 -1.72 -14.06
N ARG A 71 13.69 -1.61 -13.12
CA ARG A 71 14.86 -2.51 -13.01
C ARG A 71 14.45 -3.94 -12.67
N MET A 72 13.52 -4.12 -11.73
CA MET A 72 13.00 -5.45 -11.38
C MET A 72 12.25 -6.08 -12.55
N ARG A 73 11.47 -5.29 -13.30
CA ARG A 73 10.78 -5.72 -14.51
C ARG A 73 11.76 -6.21 -15.57
N GLN A 74 12.78 -5.42 -15.89
CA GLN A 74 13.84 -5.80 -16.83
C GLN A 74 14.56 -7.08 -16.39
N GLN A 75 14.78 -7.25 -15.10
CA GLN A 75 15.39 -8.47 -14.57
C GLN A 75 14.48 -9.69 -14.79
N ALA A 76 13.18 -9.58 -14.57
CA ALA A 76 12.22 -10.66 -14.83
C ALA A 76 12.17 -11.02 -16.32
N GLU A 77 12.11 -10.03 -17.21
CA GLU A 77 12.15 -10.21 -18.67
C GLU A 77 13.43 -10.91 -19.12
N ARG A 78 14.58 -10.53 -18.58
CA ARG A 78 15.87 -11.17 -18.87
C ARG A 78 15.88 -12.68 -18.58
N PHE A 79 15.10 -13.13 -17.58
CA PHE A 79 14.95 -14.54 -17.25
C PHE A 79 13.76 -15.20 -17.97
N GLY A 80 13.14 -14.54 -18.95
CA GLY A 80 12.11 -15.10 -19.82
C GLY A 80 10.71 -15.09 -19.25
N ALA A 81 10.41 -14.18 -18.31
CA ALA A 81 9.06 -13.89 -17.90
C ALA A 81 8.31 -13.13 -19.02
N ASP A 82 7.08 -13.54 -19.32
CA ASP A 82 6.17 -12.86 -20.25
C ASP A 82 5.29 -11.90 -19.45
N LEU A 83 5.62 -10.59 -19.47
CA LEU A 83 4.90 -9.56 -18.74
C LEU A 83 3.85 -8.92 -19.64
N ARG A 84 2.59 -8.98 -19.20
CA ARG A 84 1.43 -8.48 -19.95
C ARG A 84 0.72 -7.39 -19.16
N VAL A 85 0.64 -6.20 -19.74
CA VAL A 85 -0.13 -5.08 -19.19
C VAL A 85 -1.60 -5.37 -19.47
N SER A 86 -2.26 -5.96 -18.50
CA SER A 86 -3.67 -6.31 -18.52
C SER A 86 -4.11 -6.64 -17.09
N LYS A 87 -5.43 -6.76 -16.87
CA LYS A 87 -6.02 -7.10 -15.58
C LYS A 87 -6.70 -8.46 -15.65
N VAL A 88 -6.50 -9.29 -14.61
CA VAL A 88 -7.31 -10.48 -14.42
C VAL A 88 -8.68 -10.06 -13.90
N GLN A 89 -9.71 -10.22 -14.70
CA GLN A 89 -11.10 -9.88 -14.37
C GLN A 89 -11.76 -10.98 -13.51
N LYS A 90 -11.43 -12.23 -13.84
CA LYS A 90 -11.96 -13.42 -13.17
C LYS A 90 -10.88 -14.49 -13.07
N LEU A 91 -10.86 -15.20 -11.96
CA LEU A 91 -10.04 -16.38 -11.73
C LEU A 91 -10.96 -17.53 -11.27
N ASP A 92 -10.76 -18.72 -11.82
CA ASP A 92 -11.25 -19.98 -11.27
C ASP A 92 -10.05 -20.72 -10.68
N ALA A 93 -9.99 -20.73 -9.36
CA ALA A 93 -8.97 -21.41 -8.57
C ALA A 93 -9.51 -22.70 -7.93
N THR A 94 -10.72 -23.16 -8.31
CA THR A 94 -11.37 -24.35 -7.76
C THR A 94 -11.14 -25.59 -8.60
N SER A 95 -10.75 -25.44 -9.87
CA SER A 95 -10.48 -26.53 -10.80
C SER A 95 -9.04 -26.47 -11.32
N HIS A 96 -8.50 -27.61 -11.75
CA HIS A 96 -7.17 -27.72 -12.35
C HIS A 96 -7.27 -28.22 -13.82
N PRO A 97 -6.58 -27.57 -14.79
CA PRO A 97 -5.73 -26.38 -14.62
C PRO A 97 -6.55 -25.15 -14.21
N PHE A 98 -5.93 -24.24 -13.44
CA PHE A 98 -6.53 -22.96 -13.06
C PHE A 98 -6.86 -22.13 -14.31
N ARG A 99 -7.89 -21.30 -14.25
CA ARG A 99 -8.39 -20.53 -15.40
C ARG A 99 -8.49 -19.05 -15.06
N ALA A 100 -7.95 -18.21 -15.93
CA ALA A 100 -8.00 -16.75 -15.77
C ALA A 100 -8.57 -16.08 -17.03
N TRP A 101 -9.42 -15.07 -16.82
CA TRP A 101 -10.02 -14.23 -17.85
C TRP A 101 -9.47 -12.81 -17.74
N LEU A 102 -9.03 -12.28 -18.89
CA LEU A 102 -8.54 -10.91 -19.03
C LEU A 102 -9.61 -9.98 -19.61
N SER A 103 -10.75 -10.53 -19.99
CA SER A 103 -11.92 -9.86 -20.56
C SER A 103 -13.18 -10.60 -20.12
N ASP A 104 -14.36 -10.09 -20.49
CA ASP A 104 -15.66 -10.70 -20.20
C ASP A 104 -16.02 -11.86 -21.17
N ASP A 105 -15.04 -12.42 -21.85
CA ASP A 105 -15.24 -13.55 -22.75
C ASP A 105 -15.72 -14.81 -22.03
N VAL A 106 -16.42 -15.70 -22.78
CA VAL A 106 -16.90 -16.97 -22.25
C VAL A 106 -15.72 -17.91 -21.95
N GLU A 107 -14.75 -17.94 -22.85
CA GLU A 107 -13.58 -18.81 -22.75
C GLU A 107 -12.46 -18.14 -21.93
N PRO A 108 -11.71 -18.88 -21.12
CA PRO A 108 -10.58 -18.33 -20.38
C PRO A 108 -9.48 -17.85 -21.33
N SER A 109 -8.89 -16.72 -21.03
CA SER A 109 -7.75 -16.18 -21.78
C SER A 109 -6.48 -16.98 -21.51
N ILE A 110 -6.30 -17.44 -20.26
CA ILE A 110 -5.13 -18.18 -19.78
C ILE A 110 -5.57 -19.38 -18.93
N THR A 111 -4.88 -20.50 -19.11
CA THR A 111 -4.92 -21.64 -18.19
C THR A 111 -3.53 -21.83 -17.57
N ALA A 112 -3.46 -22.25 -16.30
CA ALA A 112 -2.20 -22.40 -15.59
C ALA A 112 -2.18 -23.64 -14.69
N ASP A 113 -1.00 -24.26 -14.58
CA ASP A 113 -0.80 -25.35 -13.61
C ASP A 113 -0.65 -24.81 -12.17
N THR A 114 -0.10 -23.60 -12.04
CA THR A 114 0.10 -22.94 -10.75
C THR A 114 -0.22 -21.46 -10.88
N VAL A 115 -0.84 -20.86 -9.84
CA VAL A 115 -1.11 -19.44 -9.75
C VAL A 115 -0.41 -18.87 -8.52
N ILE A 116 0.30 -17.76 -8.70
CA ILE A 116 0.86 -16.94 -7.62
C ILE A 116 0.05 -15.65 -7.53
N LEU A 117 -0.66 -15.46 -6.41
CA LEU A 117 -1.39 -14.24 -6.13
C LEU A 117 -0.43 -13.22 -5.50
N ALA A 118 -0.07 -12.19 -6.26
CA ALA A 118 0.80 -11.09 -5.83
C ALA A 118 0.09 -9.74 -5.97
N THR A 119 -1.22 -9.74 -5.75
CA THR A 119 -2.13 -8.62 -5.96
C THR A 119 -1.96 -7.47 -4.96
N GLY A 120 -1.19 -7.70 -3.87
CA GLY A 120 -0.88 -6.69 -2.87
C GLY A 120 -2.07 -6.21 -2.06
N ALA A 121 -1.89 -5.03 -1.47
CA ALA A 121 -2.92 -4.32 -0.71
C ALA A 121 -2.81 -2.83 -1.03
N ARG A 122 -3.87 -2.09 -0.79
CA ARG A 122 -3.90 -0.64 -0.91
C ARG A 122 -4.09 -0.01 0.46
N SER A 123 -3.46 1.11 0.70
CA SER A 123 -3.73 1.95 1.86
C SER A 123 -5.14 2.54 1.75
N LEU A 124 -5.84 2.58 2.86
CA LEU A 124 -7.07 3.35 2.96
C LEU A 124 -6.71 4.83 2.99
N MET A 125 -7.38 5.61 2.16
CA MET A 125 -7.26 7.05 2.10
C MET A 125 -8.38 7.71 2.88
N MET A 126 -8.16 8.95 3.35
CA MET A 126 -9.18 9.73 4.07
C MET A 126 -10.32 10.14 3.13
N ASN A 127 -10.06 10.22 1.84
CA ASN A 127 -10.96 10.69 0.78
C ASN A 127 -11.45 12.12 1.04
N VAL A 128 -10.52 13.01 1.36
CA VAL A 128 -10.80 14.43 1.62
C VAL A 128 -10.14 15.32 0.54
N PRO A 129 -10.68 16.52 0.29
CA PRO A 129 -10.06 17.47 -0.62
C PRO A 129 -8.59 17.71 -0.31
N GLY A 130 -7.76 17.85 -1.34
CA GLY A 130 -6.32 18.09 -1.23
C GLY A 130 -5.46 16.85 -1.03
N GLU A 131 -6.03 15.72 -0.56
CA GLU A 131 -5.29 14.50 -0.27
C GLU A 131 -4.58 13.94 -1.50
N ASP A 132 -5.31 13.68 -2.60
CA ASP A 132 -4.74 13.11 -3.82
C ASP A 132 -3.69 14.04 -4.47
N ARG A 133 -3.96 15.35 -4.47
CA ARG A 133 -3.05 16.33 -5.07
C ARG A 133 -1.73 16.45 -4.31
N LEU A 134 -1.77 16.27 -3.00
CA LEU A 134 -0.62 16.40 -2.12
C LEU A 134 0.00 15.04 -1.73
N LEU A 135 -0.48 13.95 -2.32
CA LEU A 135 0.15 12.64 -2.19
C LEU A 135 1.60 12.71 -2.71
N SER A 136 2.56 12.24 -1.94
CA SER A 136 4.02 12.41 -2.16
C SER A 136 4.53 13.86 -2.09
N HIS A 137 3.66 14.83 -1.80
CA HIS A 137 4.00 16.24 -1.60
C HIS A 137 3.72 16.70 -0.15
N GLY A 138 3.85 15.76 0.78
CA GLY A 138 3.60 15.93 2.21
C GLY A 138 2.53 15.01 2.75
N VAL A 139 1.69 14.40 1.92
CA VAL A 139 0.83 13.26 2.30
C VAL A 139 1.54 11.96 1.98
N SER A 140 1.59 11.05 2.94
CA SER A 140 2.19 9.71 2.81
C SER A 140 1.30 8.65 3.47
N THR A 141 1.47 7.40 3.05
CA THR A 141 0.86 6.20 3.64
C THR A 141 1.90 5.22 4.18
N CYS A 142 3.18 5.65 4.26
CA CYS A 142 4.30 4.78 4.66
C CYS A 142 5.31 5.56 5.51
N ALA A 143 5.25 5.42 6.83
CA ALA A 143 6.17 6.08 7.74
C ALA A 143 7.63 5.65 7.54
N THR A 144 7.86 4.37 7.28
CA THR A 144 9.22 3.81 7.09
C THR A 144 9.85 4.22 5.77
N CYS A 145 9.03 4.54 4.76
CA CYS A 145 9.51 5.02 3.46
C CYS A 145 9.88 6.51 3.52
N ASP A 146 8.97 7.34 4.04
CA ASP A 146 9.02 8.79 3.88
C ASP A 146 9.41 9.54 5.16
N GLY A 147 9.47 8.88 6.32
CA GLY A 147 9.70 9.52 7.62
C GLY A 147 10.99 10.33 7.68
N PHE A 148 12.03 9.91 6.99
CA PHE A 148 13.32 10.61 6.95
C PHE A 148 13.20 12.03 6.36
N PHE A 149 12.34 12.24 5.37
CA PHE A 149 12.15 13.55 4.72
C PHE A 149 11.49 14.59 5.63
N PHE A 150 10.91 14.15 6.75
CA PHE A 150 10.24 15.02 7.72
C PHE A 150 11.09 15.30 8.97
N ARG A 151 12.41 15.23 8.82
CA ARG A 151 13.32 15.55 9.92
C ARG A 151 13.19 17.01 10.37
N GLY A 152 12.86 17.20 11.64
CA GLY A 152 12.67 18.53 12.24
C GLY A 152 11.32 19.18 11.91
N HIS A 153 10.41 18.46 11.27
CA HIS A 153 9.08 18.94 10.91
C HIS A 153 8.04 18.57 11.97
N ASP A 154 6.98 19.36 12.06
CA ASP A 154 5.76 19.00 12.76
C ASP A 154 4.83 18.28 11.80
N ILE A 155 4.39 17.07 12.16
CA ILE A 155 3.63 16.20 11.28
C ILE A 155 2.38 15.64 11.98
N ALA A 156 1.43 15.16 11.19
CA ALA A 156 0.26 14.46 11.68
C ALA A 156 0.28 12.98 11.26
N VAL A 157 -0.24 12.11 12.13
CA VAL A 157 -0.60 10.73 11.81
C VAL A 157 -2.11 10.59 11.98
N VAL A 158 -2.82 10.30 10.90
CA VAL A 158 -4.27 10.10 10.95
C VAL A 158 -4.57 8.64 11.15
N GLY A 159 -5.15 8.30 12.30
CA GLY A 159 -5.45 6.93 12.66
C GLY A 159 -5.62 6.72 14.17
N GLY A 160 -5.75 5.47 14.61
CA GLY A 160 -5.93 5.16 16.03
C GLY A 160 -5.86 3.67 16.36
N GLY A 161 -5.41 2.85 15.42
CA GLY A 161 -5.09 1.44 15.61
C GLY A 161 -3.60 1.22 15.85
N ASP A 162 -3.19 -0.04 15.97
CA ASP A 162 -1.78 -0.42 16.22
C ASP A 162 -0.84 0.16 15.15
N SER A 163 -1.19 0.05 13.86
CA SER A 163 -0.39 0.61 12.75
C SER A 163 -0.16 2.11 12.92
N ALA A 164 -1.20 2.88 13.30
CA ALA A 164 -1.06 4.32 13.51
C ALA A 164 -0.12 4.65 14.68
N MET A 165 -0.17 3.86 15.76
CA MET A 165 0.74 4.05 16.89
C MET A 165 2.16 3.64 16.56
N GLU A 166 2.34 2.55 15.81
CA GLU A 166 3.65 2.11 15.34
C GLU A 166 4.29 3.17 14.44
N GLU A 167 3.55 3.68 13.46
CA GLU A 167 4.01 4.74 12.56
C GLU A 167 4.31 6.04 13.34
N ALA A 168 3.42 6.46 14.24
CA ALA A 168 3.65 7.65 15.06
C ALA A 168 4.93 7.53 15.90
N LEU A 169 5.15 6.40 16.57
CA LEU A 169 6.35 6.12 17.34
C LEU A 169 7.61 6.09 16.46
N PHE A 170 7.52 5.50 15.27
CA PHE A 170 8.64 5.48 14.33
C PHE A 170 9.01 6.91 13.89
N LEU A 171 8.03 7.71 13.54
CA LEU A 171 8.20 9.08 13.04
C LEU A 171 8.80 10.02 14.08
N THR A 172 8.64 9.77 15.39
CA THR A 172 9.30 10.59 16.44
C THR A 172 10.82 10.57 16.37
N ARG A 173 11.42 9.61 15.66
CA ARG A 173 12.87 9.55 15.42
C ARG A 173 13.36 10.70 14.54
N PHE A 174 12.48 11.25 13.72
CA PHE A 174 12.78 12.27 12.71
C PHE A 174 12.08 13.59 13.02
N ALA A 175 10.78 13.55 13.24
CA ALA A 175 9.95 14.72 13.42
C ALA A 175 10.26 15.49 14.72
N SER A 176 9.97 16.80 14.73
CA SER A 176 9.96 17.62 15.93
C SER A 176 8.80 17.26 16.83
N SER A 177 7.61 17.11 16.26
CA SER A 177 6.43 16.61 16.96
C SER A 177 5.54 15.78 16.00
N VAL A 178 4.78 14.85 16.58
CA VAL A 178 3.81 14.01 15.88
C VAL A 178 2.44 14.20 16.51
N THR A 179 1.49 14.72 15.75
CA THR A 179 0.10 14.86 16.21
C THR A 179 -0.73 13.70 15.68
N VAL A 180 -1.15 12.80 16.56
CA VAL A 180 -2.08 11.72 16.23
C VAL A 180 -3.49 12.30 16.15
N VAL A 181 -4.07 12.29 14.96
CA VAL A 181 -5.42 12.78 14.68
C VAL A 181 -6.39 11.60 14.70
N HIS A 182 -7.26 11.56 15.69
CA HIS A 182 -8.20 10.46 15.86
C HIS A 182 -9.65 10.96 16.06
N ARG A 183 -10.57 10.34 15.32
CA ARG A 183 -12.00 10.73 15.32
C ARG A 183 -12.78 10.35 16.57
N ARG A 184 -12.18 9.64 17.51
CA ARG A 184 -12.77 9.22 18.80
C ARG A 184 -11.95 9.80 19.96
N ASP A 185 -12.45 9.62 21.16
CA ASP A 185 -11.80 10.00 22.42
C ASP A 185 -10.80 8.96 22.95
N SER A 186 -10.69 7.81 22.27
CA SER A 186 -9.87 6.67 22.71
C SER A 186 -9.33 5.88 21.53
N LEU A 187 -8.11 5.36 21.67
CA LEU A 187 -7.46 4.54 20.65
C LEU A 187 -8.06 3.12 20.60
N ARG A 188 -7.96 2.52 19.41
CA ARG A 188 -8.27 1.09 19.20
C ARG A 188 -7.02 0.20 19.25
N ALA A 189 -5.85 0.82 19.33
CA ALA A 189 -4.57 0.13 19.44
C ALA A 189 -4.52 -0.76 20.68
N SER A 190 -3.64 -1.75 20.69
CA SER A 190 -3.34 -2.57 21.85
C SER A 190 -2.84 -1.72 23.02
N LYS A 191 -3.08 -2.14 24.27
CA LYS A 191 -2.69 -1.38 25.46
C LYS A 191 -1.20 -1.05 25.48
N ILE A 192 -0.35 -1.99 25.09
CA ILE A 192 1.10 -1.76 25.05
C ILE A 192 1.49 -0.67 24.06
N MET A 193 0.82 -0.57 22.91
CA MET A 193 1.08 0.46 21.93
C MET A 193 0.55 1.82 22.40
N GLN A 194 -0.60 1.84 23.08
CA GLN A 194 -1.12 3.04 23.71
C GLN A 194 -0.15 3.60 24.77
N GLU A 195 0.31 2.74 25.69
CA GLU A 195 1.26 3.11 26.73
C GLU A 195 2.56 3.71 26.16
N ARG A 196 3.11 3.09 25.12
CA ARG A 196 4.30 3.61 24.42
C ARG A 196 4.06 4.96 23.78
N ALA A 197 2.91 5.14 23.13
CA ALA A 197 2.57 6.40 22.50
C ALA A 197 2.32 7.51 23.51
N TYR A 198 1.64 7.23 24.63
CA TYR A 198 1.40 8.21 25.72
C TYR A 198 2.69 8.58 26.46
N ALA A 199 3.65 7.67 26.57
CA ALA A 199 4.92 7.92 27.21
C ALA A 199 5.90 8.75 26.35
N ASN A 200 5.60 8.96 25.07
CA ASN A 200 6.49 9.67 24.15
C ASN A 200 6.17 11.17 24.14
N GLU A 201 7.10 12.00 24.62
CA GLU A 201 6.94 13.46 24.74
C GLU A 201 6.73 14.20 23.41
N LYS A 202 7.12 13.59 22.29
CA LYS A 202 6.92 14.17 20.96
C LYS A 202 5.53 13.87 20.38
N ILE A 203 4.78 12.92 20.98
CA ILE A 203 3.45 12.55 20.49
C ILE A 203 2.38 13.38 21.21
N ARG A 204 1.54 14.02 20.41
CA ARG A 204 0.36 14.75 20.87
C ARG A 204 -0.88 14.10 20.27
N PHE A 205 -2.04 14.27 20.92
CA PHE A 205 -3.29 13.69 20.47
C PHE A 205 -4.32 14.78 20.17
N ALA A 206 -4.84 14.77 18.94
CA ALA A 206 -6.00 15.52 18.54
C ALA A 206 -7.21 14.56 18.56
N TRP A 207 -7.81 14.43 19.74
CA TRP A 207 -8.99 13.60 19.94
C TRP A 207 -10.24 14.18 19.30
N ASN A 208 -11.22 13.35 19.07
CA ASN A 208 -12.50 13.71 18.46
C ASN A 208 -12.34 14.52 17.16
N SER A 209 -11.27 14.28 16.42
CA SER A 209 -10.90 15.09 15.28
C SER A 209 -11.02 14.26 14.00
N GLN A 210 -11.96 14.63 13.15
CA GLN A 210 -12.16 14.07 11.82
C GLN A 210 -11.47 14.96 10.80
N ALA A 211 -10.59 14.39 9.97
CA ALA A 211 -10.00 15.09 8.85
C ALA A 211 -11.08 15.54 7.84
N LEU A 212 -10.98 16.78 7.38
CA LEU A 212 -11.89 17.37 6.40
C LEU A 212 -11.19 17.77 5.10
N GLU A 213 -9.96 18.26 5.19
CA GLU A 213 -9.23 18.77 4.04
C GLU A 213 -7.73 18.84 4.35
N VAL A 214 -6.91 18.45 3.38
CA VAL A 214 -5.46 18.68 3.39
C VAL A 214 -5.17 20.02 2.74
N LEU A 215 -4.56 20.91 3.51
CA LEU A 215 -4.26 22.29 3.07
C LEU A 215 -2.85 22.36 2.46
N GLY A 216 -2.70 23.24 1.49
CA GLY A 216 -1.44 23.54 0.80
C GLY A 216 -1.64 23.67 -0.71
N GLU A 217 -0.70 24.27 -1.41
CA GLU A 217 -0.68 24.36 -2.87
C GLU A 217 0.21 23.29 -3.47
N ASP A 218 1.53 23.44 -3.38
CA ASP A 218 2.52 22.48 -3.87
C ASP A 218 2.92 21.45 -2.81
N ARG A 219 2.79 21.80 -1.53
CA ARG A 219 3.11 20.95 -0.38
C ARG A 219 2.11 21.15 0.74
N VAL A 220 2.02 20.15 1.61
CA VAL A 220 1.19 20.23 2.81
C VAL A 220 1.60 21.42 3.69
N SER A 221 0.61 22.23 4.07
CA SER A 221 0.74 23.33 5.03
C SER A 221 -0.15 23.18 6.26
N GLY A 222 -1.06 22.22 6.27
CA GLY A 222 -1.94 21.96 7.41
C GLY A 222 -2.99 20.90 7.12
N LEU A 223 -3.69 20.51 8.19
CA LEU A 223 -4.83 19.60 8.14
C LEU A 223 -6.04 20.28 8.78
N ARG A 224 -7.09 20.54 8.02
CA ARG A 224 -8.37 20.99 8.57
C ARG A 224 -9.09 19.79 9.18
N VAL A 225 -9.52 19.96 10.40
CA VAL A 225 -10.26 18.92 11.14
C VAL A 225 -11.54 19.49 11.74
N ARG A 226 -12.53 18.62 11.91
CA ARG A 226 -13.78 18.92 12.63
C ARG A 226 -13.81 18.13 13.94
N ASP A 227 -14.14 18.79 15.00
CA ASP A 227 -14.47 18.14 16.27
C ASP A 227 -15.79 17.37 16.14
N THR A 228 -15.73 16.06 16.38
CA THR A 228 -16.90 15.15 16.22
C THR A 228 -17.94 15.31 17.31
N THR A 229 -17.65 16.03 18.39
CA THR A 229 -18.56 16.23 19.53
C THR A 229 -19.36 17.51 19.43
N ASN A 230 -18.75 18.58 18.90
CA ASN A 230 -19.39 19.91 18.85
C ASN A 230 -19.44 20.51 17.44
N GLY A 231 -18.83 19.87 16.44
CA GLY A 231 -18.84 20.30 15.05
C GLY A 231 -17.90 21.46 14.72
N GLN A 232 -17.11 21.96 15.68
CA GLN A 232 -16.16 23.06 15.43
C GLN A 232 -15.01 22.62 14.55
N GLU A 233 -14.61 23.49 13.64
CA GLU A 233 -13.48 23.27 12.77
C GLU A 233 -12.25 24.02 13.25
N ARG A 234 -11.09 23.40 13.07
CA ARG A 234 -9.79 24.04 13.31
C ARG A 234 -8.75 23.50 12.33
N VAL A 235 -7.66 24.20 12.20
CA VAL A 235 -6.48 23.76 11.43
C VAL A 235 -5.43 23.25 12.41
N ILE A 236 -4.81 22.14 12.06
CA ILE A 236 -3.60 21.62 12.67
C ILE A 236 -2.46 21.98 11.74
N ASP A 237 -1.56 22.85 12.19
CA ASP A 237 -0.41 23.33 11.43
C ASP A 237 0.64 22.22 11.37
N VAL A 238 0.77 21.58 10.20
CA VAL A 238 1.72 20.49 9.95
C VAL A 238 2.20 20.55 8.51
N THR A 239 3.40 20.07 8.27
CA THR A 239 4.01 20.04 6.93
C THR A 239 4.06 18.63 6.34
N GLY A 240 3.58 17.63 7.09
CA GLY A 240 3.44 16.26 6.65
C GLY A 240 2.26 15.57 7.31
N ILE A 241 1.60 14.70 6.55
CA ILE A 241 0.44 13.92 7.01
C ILE A 241 0.65 12.47 6.62
N PHE A 242 0.66 11.57 7.60
CA PHE A 242 0.75 10.13 7.41
C PHE A 242 -0.64 9.50 7.62
N VAL A 243 -1.16 8.85 6.59
CA VAL A 243 -2.50 8.27 6.60
C VAL A 243 -2.39 6.80 7.02
N ALA A 244 -2.68 6.53 8.29
CA ALA A 244 -2.54 5.22 8.94
C ALA A 244 -3.91 4.67 9.42
N ILE A 245 -4.92 4.72 8.55
CA ILE A 245 -6.28 4.26 8.86
C ILE A 245 -6.56 2.81 8.48
N GLY A 246 -5.56 2.13 7.93
CA GLY A 246 -5.57 0.71 7.59
C GLY A 246 -5.27 0.43 6.12
N HIS A 247 -5.27 -0.87 5.80
CA HIS A 247 -5.06 -1.38 4.44
C HIS A 247 -6.20 -2.30 4.05
N VAL A 248 -6.47 -2.38 2.76
CA VAL A 248 -7.42 -3.34 2.17
C VAL A 248 -6.66 -4.22 1.20
N PRO A 249 -6.61 -5.54 1.43
CA PRO A 249 -5.98 -6.46 0.49
C PRO A 249 -6.77 -6.57 -0.81
N ASN A 250 -6.06 -6.72 -1.92
CA ASN A 250 -6.67 -6.88 -3.24
C ASN A 250 -7.05 -8.35 -3.48
N THR A 251 -7.93 -8.90 -2.64
CA THR A 251 -8.34 -10.31 -2.62
C THR A 251 -9.72 -10.56 -3.24
N THR A 252 -10.35 -9.55 -3.80
CA THR A 252 -11.69 -9.65 -4.40
C THR A 252 -11.77 -10.78 -5.43
N LEU A 253 -10.69 -11.00 -6.20
CA LEU A 253 -10.57 -12.03 -7.22
C LEU A 253 -10.76 -13.46 -6.69
N VAL A 254 -10.45 -13.68 -5.40
CA VAL A 254 -10.47 -15.02 -4.77
C VAL A 254 -11.41 -15.11 -3.57
N LYS A 255 -12.20 -14.06 -3.30
CA LYS A 255 -13.05 -13.95 -2.11
C LYS A 255 -14.01 -15.11 -1.89
N SER A 256 -14.52 -15.73 -2.96
CA SER A 256 -15.44 -16.88 -2.89
C SER A 256 -14.75 -18.23 -3.04
N GLN A 257 -13.43 -18.27 -3.13
CA GLN A 257 -12.67 -19.47 -3.50
C GLN A 257 -11.59 -19.84 -2.48
N LEU A 258 -11.14 -18.87 -1.68
CA LEU A 258 -10.17 -19.05 -0.61
C LEU A 258 -10.76 -18.58 0.72
N ASP A 259 -10.28 -19.17 1.82
CA ASP A 259 -10.62 -18.71 3.16
C ASP A 259 -9.94 -17.37 3.45
N LEU A 260 -10.75 -16.38 3.78
CA LEU A 260 -10.29 -15.05 4.15
C LEU A 260 -10.53 -14.80 5.65
N GLU A 261 -9.67 -14.00 6.24
CA GLU A 261 -9.88 -13.41 7.55
C GLU A 261 -10.92 -12.28 7.49
N ASP A 262 -11.43 -11.83 8.63
CA ASP A 262 -12.42 -10.75 8.72
C ASP A 262 -11.94 -9.43 8.10
N ASN A 263 -10.63 -9.19 8.09
CA ASN A 263 -9.98 -8.03 7.47
C ASN A 263 -9.76 -8.20 5.96
N GLY A 264 -10.15 -9.34 5.37
CA GLY A 264 -10.05 -9.64 3.95
C GLY A 264 -8.73 -10.25 3.48
N TYR A 265 -7.74 -10.45 4.35
CA TYR A 265 -6.52 -11.16 4.00
C TYR A 265 -6.76 -12.66 3.82
N VAL A 266 -6.00 -13.29 2.91
CA VAL A 266 -6.05 -14.74 2.74
C VAL A 266 -5.52 -15.40 4.02
N ARG A 267 -6.30 -16.32 4.58
CA ARG A 267 -5.87 -17.10 5.75
C ARG A 267 -4.72 -18.01 5.35
N THR A 268 -3.59 -17.84 6.03
CA THR A 268 -2.41 -18.70 5.86
C THR A 268 -2.32 -19.65 7.01
N GLY A 269 -2.26 -20.96 6.75
CA GLY A 269 -1.99 -21.98 7.75
C GLY A 269 -0.49 -22.15 7.94
N LEU A 270 -0.10 -22.56 9.16
CA LEU A 270 1.19 -23.24 9.35
C LEU A 270 1.02 -24.59 8.67
N GLY A 271 1.67 -24.79 7.50
CA GLY A 271 1.61 -26.03 6.75
C GLY A 271 2.22 -27.20 7.49
#